data_3cb268021d7772162aca9607205037f8
#
_entry.id   3cb268021d7772162aca9607205037f8
#
_cell.length_a   1.000
_cell.length_b   1.000
_cell.length_c   1.000
_cell.angle_alpha   90.00
_cell.angle_beta   90.00
_cell.angle_gamma   90.00
#
_symmetry.space_group_name_H-M   'P 1'
#
loop_
_entity.id
_entity.type
_entity.pdbx_description
1 polymer ?
#
loop_
_entity_poly.entity_id
_entity_poly.type
_entity_poly.pdbx_seq_one_letter_code
_entity_poly.pdbx_strand_id
1 'polypeptide(L)'
;MQIKRDNCRATVLLEVLLALALFAGAATVIGIGFKASIDGAERLRMSAHAANLAATVISELQMGVRSLADTGPEAFGPPFDGWVWEIVAAPWGADETKALTQVEVVVRHEPTGFVHRLAQVIHIGTASSVSSSIDTVVP
;
A
#
# COMPACT_ATOMS: atom_id res chain seq x y z
N MET A 1 7.20 -57.11 47.00
CA MET A 1 5.99 -56.29 46.67
C MET A 1 6.37 -54.80 46.35
N GLN A 2 7.47 -54.54 45.66
CA GLN A 2 7.96 -53.17 45.32
C GLN A 2 7.73 -52.74 43.87
N ILE A 3 7.55 -53.67 42.94
CA ILE A 3 7.46 -53.43 41.50
C ILE A 3 6.23 -52.57 41.11
N LYS A 4 5.15 -52.57 41.91
CA LYS A 4 3.92 -51.85 41.61
C LYS A 4 3.99 -50.33 41.90
N ARG A 5 4.91 -49.89 42.77
CA ARG A 5 5.10 -48.51 43.14
C ARG A 5 5.95 -47.73 42.12
N ASP A 6 6.90 -48.39 41.49
CA ASP A 6 7.81 -47.76 40.52
C ASP A 6 7.10 -47.53 39.19
N ASN A 7 6.17 -48.38 38.77
CA ASN A 7 5.36 -48.18 37.58
C ASN A 7 4.41 -46.96 37.70
N CYS A 8 3.82 -46.70 38.88
CA CYS A 8 2.98 -45.52 39.07
C CYS A 8 3.77 -44.21 38.99
N ARG A 9 5.00 -44.20 39.51
CA ARG A 9 5.86 -43.02 39.42
C ARG A 9 6.32 -42.74 38.00
N ALA A 10 6.67 -43.78 37.24
CA ALA A 10 7.05 -43.67 35.83
C ALA A 10 5.89 -43.13 34.95
N THR A 11 4.66 -43.62 35.23
CA THR A 11 3.46 -43.16 34.50
C THR A 11 3.15 -41.70 34.77
N VAL A 12 3.23 -41.24 36.03
CA VAL A 12 3.03 -39.80 36.37
C VAL A 12 4.11 -38.91 35.75
N LEU A 13 5.35 -39.38 35.75
CA LEU A 13 6.45 -38.63 35.11
C LEU A 13 6.24 -38.50 33.60
N LEU A 14 5.80 -39.55 32.94
CA LEU A 14 5.47 -39.53 31.52
C LEU A 14 4.33 -38.59 31.20
N GLU A 15 3.28 -38.55 32.03
CA GLU A 15 2.13 -37.67 31.89
C GLU A 15 2.54 -36.20 31.99
N VAL A 16 3.39 -35.87 32.98
CA VAL A 16 3.91 -34.48 33.15
C VAL A 16 4.78 -34.08 31.96
N LEU A 17 5.65 -34.98 31.48
CA LEU A 17 6.47 -34.69 30.30
C LEU A 17 5.63 -34.51 29.04
N LEU A 18 4.60 -35.31 28.85
CA LEU A 18 3.68 -35.17 27.72
C LEU A 18 2.89 -33.88 27.81
N ALA A 19 2.40 -33.53 28.98
CA ALA A 19 1.69 -32.26 29.21
C ALA A 19 2.58 -31.02 28.92
N LEU A 20 3.84 -31.04 29.37
CA LEU A 20 4.80 -30.02 29.09
C LEU A 20 5.12 -29.89 27.59
N ALA A 21 5.30 -31.03 26.91
CA ALA A 21 5.55 -31.05 25.47
C ALA A 21 4.38 -30.47 24.68
N LEU A 22 3.15 -30.84 25.03
CA LEU A 22 1.94 -30.29 24.40
C LEU A 22 1.79 -28.79 24.67
N PHE A 23 2.05 -28.37 25.91
CA PHE A 23 2.01 -26.94 26.28
C PHE A 23 3.05 -26.12 25.50
N ALA A 24 4.29 -26.61 25.43
CA ALA A 24 5.35 -25.94 24.68
C ALA A 24 5.02 -25.87 23.18
N GLY A 25 4.46 -26.95 22.61
CA GLY A 25 3.99 -26.98 21.23
C GLY A 25 2.88 -25.96 20.97
N ALA A 26 1.87 -25.91 21.81
CA ALA A 26 0.77 -24.95 21.71
C ALA A 26 1.26 -23.50 21.83
N ALA A 27 2.13 -23.22 22.79
CA ALA A 27 2.70 -21.86 22.98
C ALA A 27 3.51 -21.41 21.75
N THR A 28 4.23 -22.33 21.11
CA THR A 28 5.00 -22.03 19.89
C THR A 28 4.08 -21.64 18.72
N VAL A 29 3.01 -22.41 18.49
CA VAL A 29 2.05 -22.16 17.41
C VAL A 29 1.36 -20.81 17.61
N ILE A 30 0.95 -20.49 18.84
CA ILE A 30 0.32 -19.19 19.17
C ILE A 30 1.32 -18.06 18.92
N GLY A 31 2.58 -18.19 19.32
CA GLY A 31 3.62 -17.18 19.12
C GLY A 31 3.87 -16.87 17.64
N ILE A 32 3.93 -17.91 16.79
CA ILE A 32 4.09 -17.74 15.33
C ILE A 32 2.88 -17.02 14.73
N GLY A 33 1.67 -17.40 15.11
CA GLY A 33 0.43 -16.76 14.65
C GLY A 33 0.35 -15.30 15.04
N PHE A 34 0.77 -14.96 16.23
CA PHE A 34 0.77 -13.56 16.71
C PHE A 34 1.76 -12.69 15.93
N LYS A 35 2.96 -13.17 15.67
CA LYS A 35 3.95 -12.48 14.85
C LYS A 35 3.43 -12.24 13.42
N ALA A 36 2.88 -13.25 12.77
CA ALA A 36 2.31 -13.13 11.43
C ALA A 36 1.18 -12.08 11.37
N SER A 37 0.38 -11.98 12.44
CA SER A 37 -0.70 -10.99 12.57
C SER A 37 -0.17 -9.55 12.63
N ILE A 38 0.90 -9.32 13.39
CA ILE A 38 1.54 -8.01 13.51
C ILE A 38 2.15 -7.59 12.16
N ASP A 39 2.92 -8.48 11.52
CA ASP A 39 3.54 -8.22 10.22
C ASP A 39 2.49 -7.92 9.14
N GLY A 40 1.34 -8.61 9.21
CA GLY A 40 0.20 -8.36 8.34
C GLY A 40 -0.44 -6.98 8.55
N ALA A 41 -0.63 -6.59 9.80
CA ALA A 41 -1.20 -5.28 10.14
C ALA A 41 -0.29 -4.12 9.69
N GLU A 42 1.02 -4.26 9.83
CA GLU A 42 1.99 -3.27 9.36
C GLU A 42 1.95 -3.10 7.84
N ARG A 43 1.92 -4.19 7.09
CA ARG A 43 1.78 -4.15 5.62
C ARG A 43 0.48 -3.49 5.17
N LEU A 44 -0.64 -3.79 5.84
CA LEU A 44 -1.92 -3.16 5.55
C LEU A 44 -1.89 -1.65 5.80
N ARG A 45 -1.27 -1.22 6.90
CA ARG A 45 -1.09 0.20 7.23
C ARG A 45 -0.26 0.92 6.17
N MET A 46 0.87 0.33 5.75
CA MET A 46 1.71 0.88 4.67
C MET A 46 0.94 0.96 3.36
N SER A 47 0.19 -0.09 3.00
CA SER A 47 -0.62 -0.11 1.78
C SER A 47 -1.72 0.95 1.80
N ALA A 48 -2.45 1.11 2.90
CA ALA A 48 -3.48 2.13 3.03
C ALA A 48 -2.90 3.55 2.94
N HIS A 49 -1.74 3.78 3.56
CA HIS A 49 -1.06 5.06 3.49
C HIS A 49 -0.61 5.39 2.06
N ALA A 50 0.04 4.45 1.38
CA ALA A 50 0.48 4.61 0.01
C ALA A 50 -0.70 4.81 -0.97
N ALA A 51 -1.82 4.11 -0.76
CA ALA A 51 -3.03 4.27 -1.55
C ALA A 51 -3.62 5.69 -1.41
N ASN A 52 -3.63 6.24 -0.19
CA ASN A 52 -4.08 7.60 0.05
C ASN A 52 -3.18 8.64 -0.65
N LEU A 53 -1.86 8.46 -0.59
CA LEU A 53 -0.90 9.32 -1.29
C LEU A 53 -1.09 9.25 -2.81
N ALA A 54 -1.25 8.06 -3.38
CA ALA A 54 -1.52 7.87 -4.79
C ALA A 54 -2.84 8.52 -5.23
N ALA A 55 -3.90 8.37 -4.42
CA ALA A 55 -5.19 9.01 -4.70
C ALA A 55 -5.09 10.54 -4.66
N THR A 56 -4.28 11.09 -3.77
CA THR A 56 -4.02 12.54 -3.72
C THR A 56 -3.37 13.02 -5.01
N VAL A 57 -2.33 12.34 -5.50
CA VAL A 57 -1.66 12.68 -6.77
C VAL A 57 -2.64 12.63 -7.94
N ILE A 58 -3.49 11.60 -8.04
CA ILE A 58 -4.52 11.51 -9.08
C ILE A 58 -5.52 12.65 -8.98
N SER A 59 -5.94 13.00 -7.77
CA SER A 59 -6.88 14.12 -7.56
C SER A 59 -6.26 15.44 -7.97
N GLU A 60 -4.98 15.70 -7.68
CA GLU A 60 -4.24 16.89 -8.11
C GLU A 60 -4.14 16.98 -9.63
N LEU A 61 -3.93 15.84 -10.32
CA LEU A 61 -3.95 15.77 -11.78
C LEU A 61 -5.33 16.12 -12.36
N GLN A 62 -6.40 15.56 -11.77
CA GLN A 62 -7.77 15.80 -12.23
C GLN A 62 -8.20 17.27 -12.02
N MET A 63 -7.72 17.89 -10.95
CA MET A 63 -7.97 19.31 -10.66
C MET A 63 -7.09 20.27 -11.49
N GLY A 64 -6.13 19.73 -12.26
CA GLY A 64 -5.19 20.54 -13.02
C GLY A 64 -4.13 21.28 -12.19
N VAL A 65 -4.01 20.92 -10.91
CA VAL A 65 -2.96 21.45 -10.01
C VAL A 65 -1.59 20.90 -10.40
N ARG A 66 -1.58 19.66 -10.88
CA ARG A 66 -0.37 18.96 -11.33
C ARG A 66 -0.49 18.64 -12.83
N SER A 67 0.62 18.70 -13.54
CA SER A 67 0.69 18.38 -14.96
C SER A 67 1.07 16.92 -15.18
N LEU A 68 0.58 16.32 -16.28
CA LEU A 68 1.08 15.00 -16.74
C LEU A 68 2.54 15.02 -17.20
N ALA A 69 3.08 16.22 -17.45
CA ALA A 69 4.50 16.37 -17.78
C ALA A 69 5.41 16.18 -16.55
N ASP A 70 4.83 16.32 -15.34
CA ASP A 70 5.53 16.12 -14.08
C ASP A 70 5.54 14.63 -13.74
N THR A 71 6.37 13.86 -14.43
CA THR A 71 6.38 12.39 -14.31
C THR A 71 7.09 11.86 -13.07
N GLY A 72 7.92 12.69 -12.40
CA GLY A 72 8.74 12.27 -11.27
C GLY A 72 9.99 11.46 -11.69
N PRO A 73 10.63 10.71 -10.80
CA PRO A 73 10.26 10.55 -9.38
C PRO A 73 10.49 11.80 -8.52
N GLU A 74 9.54 12.12 -7.69
CA GLU A 74 9.59 13.27 -6.80
C GLU A 74 9.22 12.86 -5.35
N ALA A 75 9.88 13.47 -4.36
CA ALA A 75 9.59 13.21 -2.97
C ALA A 75 8.33 13.96 -2.52
N PHE A 76 7.52 13.30 -1.68
CA PHE A 76 6.47 14.00 -0.96
C PHE A 76 7.11 14.91 0.10
N GLY A 77 6.56 16.11 0.25
CA GLY A 77 6.98 17.03 1.32
C GLY A 77 6.56 16.54 2.71
N PRO A 78 7.09 17.17 3.78
CA PRO A 78 6.67 16.84 5.15
C PRO A 78 5.14 16.88 5.29
N PRO A 79 4.56 15.94 6.04
CA PRO A 79 5.15 14.94 6.96
C PRO A 79 5.43 13.56 6.32
N PHE A 80 5.54 13.45 5.00
CA PHE A 80 5.65 12.19 4.28
C PHE A 80 7.10 11.86 3.89
N ASP A 81 8.03 12.05 4.80
CA ASP A 81 9.45 11.79 4.56
C ASP A 81 9.70 10.34 4.13
N GLY A 82 10.55 10.17 3.12
CA GLY A 82 10.89 8.87 2.56
C GLY A 82 9.86 8.29 1.58
N TRP A 83 8.77 9.01 1.31
CA TRP A 83 7.84 8.64 0.25
C TRP A 83 8.14 9.40 -1.03
N VAL A 84 8.19 8.68 -2.13
CA VAL A 84 8.37 9.23 -3.49
C VAL A 84 7.25 8.74 -4.40
N TRP A 85 6.91 9.56 -5.39
CA TRP A 85 5.90 9.22 -6.38
C TRP A 85 6.44 9.39 -7.79
N GLU A 86 5.85 8.64 -8.70
CA GLU A 86 6.14 8.67 -10.14
C GLU A 86 4.84 8.47 -10.90
N ILE A 87 4.67 9.17 -12.02
CA ILE A 87 3.51 9.05 -12.89
C ILE A 87 3.93 8.41 -14.20
N VAL A 88 3.18 7.39 -14.62
CA VAL A 88 3.27 6.79 -15.94
C VAL A 88 1.94 7.00 -16.66
N ALA A 89 1.93 7.74 -17.74
CA ALA A 89 0.75 8.01 -18.54
C ALA A 89 0.82 7.30 -19.88
N ALA A 90 -0.27 6.67 -20.29
CA ALA A 90 -0.40 6.02 -21.59
C ALA A 90 -1.80 6.30 -22.19
N PRO A 91 -1.92 6.46 -23.50
CA PRO A 91 -3.22 6.62 -24.14
C PRO A 91 -4.07 5.36 -23.91
N TRP A 92 -5.36 5.55 -23.60
CA TRP A 92 -6.30 4.47 -23.37
C TRP A 92 -7.23 4.29 -24.55
N GLY A 93 -7.17 3.12 -25.21
CA GLY A 93 -8.04 2.74 -26.32
C GLY A 93 -7.49 3.06 -27.70
N ALA A 94 -8.13 2.49 -28.73
CA ALA A 94 -7.76 2.65 -30.13
C ALA A 94 -8.44 3.87 -30.80
N ASP A 95 -9.32 4.56 -30.09
CA ASP A 95 -10.11 5.68 -30.59
C ASP A 95 -9.46 7.02 -30.20
N GLU A 96 -8.77 7.63 -31.13
CA GLU A 96 -8.09 8.94 -30.94
C GLU A 96 -9.10 10.08 -30.66
N THR A 97 -10.39 9.85 -30.88
CA THR A 97 -11.45 10.84 -30.62
C THR A 97 -11.87 10.95 -29.14
N LYS A 98 -11.54 9.94 -28.32
CA LYS A 98 -11.74 9.97 -26.87
C LYS A 98 -10.40 10.22 -26.20
N ALA A 99 -10.19 11.45 -25.76
CA ALA A 99 -8.97 11.85 -25.03
C ALA A 99 -8.93 11.18 -23.63
N LEU A 100 -8.99 9.83 -23.61
CA LEU A 100 -8.82 9.04 -22.40
C LEU A 100 -7.37 8.67 -22.23
N THR A 101 -6.86 8.89 -21.04
CA THR A 101 -5.48 8.54 -20.68
C THR A 101 -5.51 7.64 -19.47
N GLN A 102 -4.82 6.52 -19.57
CA GLN A 102 -4.52 5.70 -18.40
C GLN A 102 -3.35 6.34 -17.68
N VAL A 103 -3.56 6.66 -16.43
CA VAL A 103 -2.52 7.18 -15.53
C VAL A 103 -2.27 6.15 -14.46
N GLU A 104 -1.03 5.74 -14.32
CA GLU A 104 -0.55 4.89 -13.24
C GLU A 104 0.34 5.74 -12.32
N VAL A 105 -0.04 5.84 -11.06
CA VAL A 105 0.77 6.47 -10.02
C VAL A 105 1.47 5.39 -9.23
N VAL A 106 2.78 5.45 -9.20
CA VAL A 106 3.63 4.54 -8.44
C VAL A 106 4.15 5.28 -7.23
N VAL A 107 3.79 4.83 -6.04
CA VAL A 107 4.25 5.38 -4.76
C VAL A 107 5.21 4.40 -4.12
N ARG A 108 6.40 4.88 -3.75
CA ARG A 108 7.45 4.08 -3.10
C ARG A 108 7.79 4.66 -1.74
N HIS A 109 8.09 3.78 -0.80
CA HIS A 109 8.70 4.15 0.47
C HIS A 109 10.16 3.68 0.46
N GLU A 110 11.09 4.61 0.28
CA GLU A 110 12.50 4.30 0.10
C GLU A 110 13.11 3.50 1.26
N PRO A 111 12.83 3.83 2.55
CA PRO A 111 13.45 3.12 3.66
C PRO A 111 13.08 1.64 3.76
N THR A 112 11.87 1.25 3.32
CA THR A 112 11.39 -0.15 3.41
C THR A 112 11.37 -0.86 2.06
N GLY A 113 11.57 -0.14 0.96
CA GLY A 113 11.42 -0.68 -0.39
C GLY A 113 9.97 -1.03 -0.76
N PHE A 114 8.99 -0.58 0.01
CA PHE A 114 7.57 -0.82 -0.27
C PHE A 114 7.13 -0.06 -1.51
N VAL A 115 6.37 -0.71 -2.40
CA VAL A 115 5.85 -0.11 -3.64
C VAL A 115 4.36 -0.35 -3.74
N HIS A 116 3.60 0.70 -4.02
CA HIS A 116 2.17 0.65 -4.31
C HIS A 116 1.91 1.29 -5.67
N ARG A 117 1.01 0.70 -6.46
CA ARG A 117 0.63 1.20 -7.78
C ARG A 117 -0.87 1.40 -7.83
N LEU A 118 -1.29 2.56 -8.31
CA LEU A 118 -2.69 2.89 -8.52
C LEU A 118 -2.88 3.35 -9.97
N ALA A 119 -3.63 2.60 -10.76
CA ALA A 119 -3.93 2.94 -12.14
C ALA A 119 -5.39 3.40 -12.27
N GLN A 120 -5.61 4.48 -12.98
CA GLN A 120 -6.93 5.02 -13.27
C GLN A 120 -6.99 5.55 -14.70
N VAL A 121 -8.13 5.38 -15.36
CA VAL A 121 -8.39 6.03 -16.64
C VAL A 121 -9.07 7.36 -16.38
N ILE A 122 -8.47 8.44 -16.84
CA ILE A 122 -8.98 9.79 -16.67
C ILE A 122 -9.21 10.46 -18.02
N HIS A 123 -10.20 11.33 -18.07
CA HIS A 123 -10.40 12.22 -19.20
C HIS A 123 -9.66 13.54 -18.91
N ILE A 124 -8.61 13.79 -19.67
CA ILE A 124 -7.91 15.06 -19.60
C ILE A 124 -8.54 15.96 -20.64
N GLY A 125 -9.52 16.74 -20.22
CA GLY A 125 -10.02 17.83 -21.05
C GLY A 125 -8.85 18.75 -21.35
N THR A 126 -8.55 18.99 -22.64
CA THR A 126 -7.72 20.11 -23.03
C THR A 126 -8.35 21.35 -22.38
N ALA A 127 -7.63 21.97 -21.45
CA ALA A 127 -8.02 23.27 -20.92
C ALA A 127 -8.19 24.19 -22.13
N SER A 128 -9.44 24.42 -22.51
CA SER A 128 -9.78 25.39 -23.51
C SER A 128 -9.20 26.69 -23.00
N SER A 129 -8.17 27.21 -23.70
CA SER A 129 -7.71 28.56 -23.54
C SER A 129 -8.94 29.44 -23.71
N VAL A 130 -9.48 29.95 -22.60
CA VAL A 130 -10.43 31.01 -22.60
C VAL A 130 -9.63 32.23 -23.10
N SER A 131 -9.58 32.35 -24.43
CA SER A 131 -9.20 33.57 -25.11
C SER A 131 -10.26 34.59 -24.71
N SER A 132 -9.96 35.41 -23.70
CA SER A 132 -10.72 36.63 -23.40
C SER A 132 -10.48 37.60 -24.51
N SER A 133 -11.32 37.54 -25.54
CA SER A 133 -11.51 38.64 -26.45
C SER A 133 -12.10 39.81 -25.64
N ILE A 134 -11.25 40.64 -25.08
CA ILE A 134 -11.64 41.92 -24.58
C ILE A 134 -11.84 42.78 -25.83
N ASP A 135 -13.11 42.83 -26.27
CA ASP A 135 -13.57 43.76 -27.29
C ASP A 135 -13.55 45.12 -26.66
N THR A 136 -12.48 45.88 -26.95
CA THR A 136 -12.35 47.30 -26.53
C THR A 136 -13.25 48.11 -27.41
N VAL A 137 -14.47 48.37 -26.94
CA VAL A 137 -15.32 49.44 -27.49
C VAL A 137 -14.78 50.75 -26.99
N VAL A 138 -14.17 51.51 -27.87
CA VAL A 138 -13.81 52.93 -27.69
C VAL A 138 -14.93 53.78 -28.29
N PRO A 139 -15.43 54.77 -27.59
CA PRO A 139 -16.48 55.69 -28.09
C PRO A 139 -16.00 56.60 -29.19
#